data_a59b990bb767bb5fd32c829903c3f659
#
_entry.id   a59b990bb767bb5fd32c829903c3f659
#
_cell.length_a   1.000
_cell.length_b   1.000
_cell.length_c   1.000
_cell.angle_alpha   90.00
_cell.angle_beta   90.00
_cell.angle_gamma   90.00
#
_symmetry.space_group_name_H-M   'P 1'
#
loop_
_entity.id
_entity.type
_entity.pdbx_description
1 polymer ?
#
loop_
_entity_poly.entity_id
_entity_poly.type
_entity_poly.pdbx_seq_one_letter_code
_entity_poly.pdbx_strand_id
1 'polypeptide(L)'
;MSETPSGGQAYGPGQVRGARHAVAVVFAVHGAVAGSFASRVPWVADHASVGAGQLGLALAMPALGASLAMPLAGRISHRLGARTSLRLLLAAWTLSLVLPGLAPNLLALCLALFVYGATSGMADVVMNALGVEVENRLDRSIMSGLHGMWSAGALLGSAGGTLAAHLDADGRLHFTVAAAVLTAVGLVACT
;
A
#
# COMPACT_ATOMS: atom_id res chain seq x y z
N MET A 1 3.83 -44.98 19.04
CA MET A 1 4.13 -43.73 19.77
C MET A 1 3.91 -42.60 18.79
N SER A 2 2.75 -41.99 18.84
CA SER A 2 2.34 -40.88 17.97
C SER A 2 2.68 -39.58 18.70
N GLU A 3 3.72 -38.90 18.23
CA GLU A 3 4.03 -37.56 18.67
C GLU A 3 2.98 -36.59 18.11
N THR A 4 2.17 -36.03 18.97
CA THR A 4 1.33 -34.88 18.69
C THR A 4 2.22 -33.67 18.45
N PRO A 5 2.02 -32.91 17.33
CA PRO A 5 2.74 -31.66 17.15
C PRO A 5 2.31 -30.63 18.19
N SER A 6 3.30 -30.13 18.91
CA SER A 6 3.19 -29.17 20.00
C SER A 6 2.54 -27.84 19.60
N GLY A 7 1.49 -27.44 20.34
CA GLY A 7 1.34 -26.09 20.85
C GLY A 7 1.23 -24.92 19.86
N GLY A 8 0.33 -24.96 18.86
CA GLY A 8 -0.19 -23.73 18.29
C GLY A 8 -1.10 -23.05 19.30
N GLN A 9 -0.73 -21.87 19.81
CA GLN A 9 -1.60 -21.08 20.68
C GLN A 9 -2.93 -20.84 19.96
N ALA A 10 -4.00 -21.42 20.49
CA ALA A 10 -5.34 -21.20 19.99
C ALA A 10 -5.72 -19.74 20.26
N TYR A 11 -5.74 -18.92 19.23
CA TYR A 11 -6.22 -17.53 19.32
C TYR A 11 -7.68 -17.53 19.71
N GLY A 12 -8.06 -16.73 20.72
CA GLY A 12 -9.46 -16.57 21.11
C GLY A 12 -10.27 -15.88 19.98
N PRO A 13 -11.60 -16.13 19.92
CA PRO A 13 -12.47 -15.56 18.87
C PRO A 13 -12.38 -14.04 18.72
N GLY A 14 -12.10 -13.30 19.80
CA GLY A 14 -11.89 -11.86 19.79
C GLY A 14 -10.60 -11.43 19.08
N GLN A 15 -9.53 -12.20 19.24
CA GLN A 15 -8.24 -11.91 18.59
C GLN A 15 -8.30 -12.11 17.06
N VAL A 16 -9.03 -13.13 16.61
CA VAL A 16 -9.20 -13.40 15.17
C VAL A 16 -10.06 -12.32 14.50
N ARG A 17 -11.10 -11.82 15.19
CA ARG A 17 -11.90 -10.69 14.71
C ARG A 17 -11.06 -9.41 14.63
N GLY A 18 -10.25 -9.12 15.64
CA GLY A 18 -9.32 -7.98 15.64
C GLY A 18 -8.35 -8.05 14.46
N ALA A 19 -7.74 -9.21 14.22
CA ALA A 19 -6.84 -9.42 13.09
C ALA A 19 -7.51 -9.18 11.73
N ARG A 20 -8.76 -9.63 11.56
CA ARG A 20 -9.55 -9.37 10.34
C ARG A 20 -9.76 -7.88 10.09
N HIS A 21 -10.14 -7.12 11.13
CA HIS A 21 -10.33 -5.67 11.00
C HIS A 21 -9.01 -4.96 10.68
N ALA A 22 -7.93 -5.33 11.36
CA ALA A 22 -6.60 -4.78 11.11
C ALA A 22 -6.18 -4.98 9.64
N VAL A 23 -6.30 -6.20 9.12
CA VAL A 23 -5.97 -6.51 7.71
C VAL A 23 -6.89 -5.76 6.75
N ALA A 24 -8.19 -5.63 7.04
CA ALA A 24 -9.14 -4.89 6.21
C ALA A 24 -8.76 -3.39 6.13
N VAL A 25 -8.34 -2.78 7.24
CA VAL A 25 -7.83 -1.38 7.25
C VAL A 25 -6.54 -1.27 6.43
N VAL A 26 -5.63 -2.24 6.52
CA VAL A 26 -4.39 -2.25 5.72
C VAL A 26 -4.72 -2.28 4.22
N PHE A 27 -5.66 -3.12 3.79
CA PHE A 27 -6.11 -3.14 2.38
C PHE A 27 -6.73 -1.79 1.97
N ALA A 28 -7.55 -1.16 2.82
CA ALA A 28 -8.12 0.16 2.53
C ALA A 28 -7.05 1.24 2.44
N VAL A 29 -6.07 1.26 3.35
CA VAL A 29 -4.92 2.19 3.31
C VAL A 29 -4.11 1.99 2.04
N HIS A 30 -3.82 0.73 1.67
CA HIS A 30 -3.07 0.43 0.45
C HIS A 30 -3.80 0.95 -0.80
N GLY A 31 -5.10 0.74 -0.90
CA GLY A 31 -5.93 1.28 -1.97
C GLY A 31 -5.98 2.82 -1.97
N ALA A 32 -6.09 3.44 -0.78
CA ALA A 32 -6.18 4.90 -0.66
C ALA A 32 -4.91 5.61 -1.17
N VAL A 33 -3.73 5.03 -0.97
CA VAL A 33 -2.47 5.54 -1.55
C VAL A 33 -2.55 5.51 -3.07
N ALA A 34 -2.98 4.38 -3.65
CA ALA A 34 -3.10 4.22 -5.10
C ALA A 34 -4.11 5.22 -5.69
N GLY A 35 -5.26 5.40 -5.06
CA GLY A 35 -6.30 6.34 -5.48
C GLY A 35 -5.85 7.80 -5.37
N SER A 36 -5.16 8.17 -4.28
CA SER A 36 -4.60 9.50 -4.09
C SER A 36 -3.59 9.86 -5.18
N PHE A 37 -2.72 8.93 -5.55
CA PHE A 37 -1.80 9.13 -6.67
C PHE A 37 -2.54 9.27 -8.00
N ALA A 38 -3.44 8.32 -8.32
CA ALA A 38 -4.12 8.26 -9.61
C ALA A 38 -4.90 9.53 -9.94
N SER A 39 -5.57 10.12 -8.95
CA SER A 39 -6.35 11.37 -9.12
C SER A 39 -5.49 12.61 -9.38
N ARG A 40 -4.19 12.55 -9.08
CA ARG A 40 -3.26 13.69 -9.23
C ARG A 40 -2.23 13.48 -10.34
N VAL A 41 -2.36 12.44 -11.16
CA VAL A 41 -1.45 12.18 -12.30
C VAL A 41 -1.33 13.38 -13.25
N PRO A 42 -2.43 14.11 -13.60
CA PRO A 42 -2.30 15.30 -14.45
C PRO A 42 -1.41 16.37 -13.79
N TRP A 43 -1.60 16.63 -12.49
CA TRP A 43 -0.76 17.58 -11.76
C TRP A 43 0.72 17.16 -11.72
N VAL A 44 1.00 15.86 -11.55
CA VAL A 44 2.37 15.33 -11.56
C VAL A 44 3.01 15.53 -12.94
N ALA A 45 2.27 15.30 -14.01
CA ALA A 45 2.77 15.50 -15.38
C ALA A 45 3.14 16.96 -15.65
N ASP A 46 2.25 17.88 -15.27
CA ASP A 46 2.49 19.33 -15.41
C ASP A 46 3.68 19.79 -14.56
N HIS A 47 3.73 19.34 -13.31
CA HIS A 47 4.81 19.68 -12.37
C HIS A 47 6.19 19.19 -12.83
N ALA A 48 6.28 17.96 -13.37
CA ALA A 48 7.51 17.40 -13.91
C ALA A 48 7.80 17.87 -15.35
N SER A 49 6.91 18.68 -15.94
CA SER A 49 7.00 19.17 -17.34
C SER A 49 7.17 18.04 -18.35
N VAL A 50 6.41 16.94 -18.20
CA VAL A 50 6.47 15.76 -19.07
C VAL A 50 5.27 15.69 -20.00
N GLY A 51 5.53 15.42 -21.29
CA GLY A 51 4.51 15.18 -22.29
C GLY A 51 3.89 13.78 -22.16
N ALA A 52 2.80 13.53 -22.90
CA ALA A 52 2.00 12.30 -22.79
C ALA A 52 2.82 11.01 -23.00
N GLY A 53 3.72 10.96 -23.98
CA GLY A 53 4.58 9.78 -24.21
C GLY A 53 5.56 9.53 -23.06
N GLN A 54 6.16 10.60 -22.52
CA GLN A 54 7.05 10.52 -21.37
C GLN A 54 6.30 10.11 -20.10
N LEU A 55 5.09 10.60 -19.91
CA LEU A 55 4.20 10.18 -18.81
C LEU A 55 3.88 8.69 -18.90
N GLY A 56 3.57 8.18 -20.10
CA GLY A 56 3.35 6.75 -20.32
C GLY A 56 4.55 5.89 -19.90
N LEU A 57 5.78 6.33 -20.25
CA LEU A 57 7.02 5.69 -19.81
C LEU A 57 7.15 5.72 -18.28
N ALA A 58 6.94 6.87 -17.67
CA ALA A 58 7.00 7.01 -16.21
C ALA A 58 5.97 6.13 -15.49
N LEU A 59 4.74 6.04 -16.02
CA LEU A 59 3.66 5.19 -15.46
C LEU A 59 3.90 3.69 -15.64
N ALA A 60 4.85 3.26 -16.48
CA ALA A 60 5.29 1.87 -16.52
C ALA A 60 6.26 1.50 -15.38
N MET A 61 6.94 2.49 -14.77
CA MET A 61 7.94 2.24 -13.73
C MET A 61 7.38 1.59 -12.45
N PRO A 62 6.16 1.89 -11.97
CA PRO A 62 5.60 1.16 -10.83
C PRO A 62 5.47 -0.34 -11.06
N ALA A 63 5.05 -0.77 -12.24
CA ALA A 63 4.96 -2.20 -12.56
C ALA A 63 6.33 -2.86 -12.55
N LEU A 64 7.34 -2.20 -13.13
CA LEU A 64 8.73 -2.67 -13.13
C LEU A 64 9.28 -2.76 -11.69
N GLY A 65 9.10 -1.70 -10.90
CA GLY A 65 9.54 -1.66 -9.51
C GLY A 65 8.90 -2.77 -8.67
N ALA A 66 7.58 -2.95 -8.78
CA ALA A 66 6.85 -4.01 -8.09
C ALA A 66 7.39 -5.39 -8.49
N SER A 67 7.48 -5.68 -9.77
CA SER A 67 7.93 -6.99 -10.28
C SER A 67 9.33 -7.36 -9.79
N LEU A 68 10.25 -6.40 -9.73
CA LEU A 68 11.62 -6.64 -9.27
C LEU A 68 11.73 -6.74 -7.74
N ALA A 69 10.89 -6.01 -7.00
CA ALA A 69 10.97 -5.95 -5.54
C ALA A 69 10.13 -7.01 -4.82
N MET A 70 9.03 -7.51 -5.40
CA MET A 70 8.17 -8.53 -4.77
C MET A 70 8.92 -9.74 -4.18
N PRO A 71 9.95 -10.32 -4.85
CA PRO A 71 10.69 -11.46 -4.28
C PRO A 71 11.43 -11.12 -2.97
N LEU A 72 11.71 -9.83 -2.71
CA LEU A 72 12.36 -9.39 -1.48
C LEU A 72 11.40 -9.40 -0.28
N ALA A 73 10.11 -9.25 -0.52
CA ALA A 73 9.08 -9.22 0.53
C ALA A 73 9.09 -10.51 1.37
N GLY A 74 9.22 -11.67 0.73
CA GLY A 74 9.34 -12.95 1.41
C GLY A 74 10.59 -13.04 2.30
N ARG A 75 11.74 -12.55 1.81
CA ARG A 75 13.00 -12.53 2.60
C ARG A 75 12.90 -11.61 3.82
N ILE A 76 12.28 -10.43 3.64
CA ILE A 76 12.05 -9.46 4.72
C ILE A 76 11.11 -10.08 5.76
N SER A 77 10.00 -10.68 5.32
CA SER A 77 9.03 -11.31 6.20
C SER A 77 9.61 -12.49 6.99
N HIS A 78 10.47 -13.27 6.36
CA HIS A 78 11.17 -14.38 7.04
C HIS A 78 12.15 -13.88 8.11
N ARG A 79 12.83 -12.74 7.89
CA ARG A 79 13.83 -12.20 8.84
C ARG A 79 13.21 -11.41 9.99
N LEU A 80 12.20 -10.61 9.71
CA LEU A 80 11.62 -9.64 10.66
C LEU A 80 10.29 -10.11 11.28
N GLY A 81 9.73 -11.20 10.74
CA GLY A 81 8.37 -11.62 11.06
C GLY A 81 7.30 -10.83 10.30
N ALA A 82 6.15 -11.45 10.07
CA ALA A 82 5.10 -10.91 9.19
C ALA A 82 4.55 -9.55 9.65
N ARG A 83 4.29 -9.36 10.96
CA ARG A 83 3.75 -8.10 11.50
C ARG A 83 4.72 -6.93 11.35
N THR A 84 5.99 -7.12 11.72
CA THR A 84 7.02 -6.07 11.59
C THR A 84 7.24 -5.71 10.13
N SER A 85 7.30 -6.71 9.27
CA SER A 85 7.43 -6.50 7.83
C SER A 85 6.26 -5.71 7.25
N LEU A 86 5.01 -6.05 7.64
CA LEU A 86 3.85 -5.29 7.22
C LEU A 86 3.94 -3.82 7.64
N ARG A 87 4.26 -3.55 8.91
CA ARG A 87 4.41 -2.17 9.41
C ARG A 87 5.42 -1.37 8.62
N LEU A 88 6.61 -1.94 8.40
CA LEU A 88 7.70 -1.26 7.69
C LEU A 88 7.37 -1.05 6.21
N LEU A 89 6.86 -2.08 5.54
CA LEU A 89 6.55 -2.00 4.11
C LEU A 89 5.32 -1.13 3.84
N LEU A 90 4.31 -1.17 4.71
CA LEU A 90 3.16 -0.28 4.60
C LEU A 90 3.56 1.18 4.81
N ALA A 91 4.41 1.47 5.82
CA ALA A 91 4.94 2.80 6.04
C ALA A 91 5.80 3.26 4.85
N ALA A 92 6.68 2.41 4.34
CA ALA A 92 7.47 2.71 3.14
C ALA A 92 6.56 3.00 1.92
N TRP A 93 5.50 2.21 1.73
CA TRP A 93 4.52 2.42 0.66
C TRP A 93 3.78 3.76 0.81
N THR A 94 3.20 4.03 1.98
CA THR A 94 2.45 5.27 2.21
C THR A 94 3.34 6.51 2.08
N LEU A 95 4.57 6.47 2.59
CA LEU A 95 5.53 7.58 2.49
C LEU A 95 6.07 7.77 1.07
N SER A 96 6.20 6.71 0.28
CA SER A 96 6.65 6.82 -1.11
C SER A 96 5.70 7.63 -2.00
N LEU A 97 4.44 7.84 -1.57
CA LEU A 97 3.47 8.70 -2.25
C LEU A 97 3.98 10.14 -2.43
N VAL A 98 4.86 10.60 -1.54
CA VAL A 98 5.42 11.96 -1.64
C VAL A 98 6.40 12.11 -2.81
N LEU A 99 7.10 11.03 -3.18
CA LEU A 99 8.19 11.08 -4.15
C LEU A 99 7.80 11.62 -5.55
N PRO A 100 6.68 11.18 -6.16
CA PRO A 100 6.25 11.72 -7.45
C PRO A 100 5.97 13.23 -7.40
N GLY A 101 5.50 13.74 -6.25
CA GLY A 101 5.26 15.17 -6.06
C GLY A 101 6.55 16.02 -5.96
N LEU A 102 7.67 15.40 -5.67
CA LEU A 102 8.98 16.06 -5.57
C LEU A 102 9.80 15.96 -6.87
N ALA A 103 9.33 15.23 -7.88
CA ALA A 103 10.07 14.96 -9.10
C ALA A 103 10.07 16.18 -10.06
N PRO A 104 11.22 16.84 -10.30
CA PRO A 104 11.26 18.05 -11.14
C PRO A 104 11.40 17.76 -12.65
N ASN A 105 11.56 16.51 -13.05
CA ASN A 105 11.78 16.10 -14.44
C ASN A 105 11.48 14.60 -14.64
N LEU A 106 11.53 14.17 -15.91
CA LEU A 106 11.22 12.78 -16.29
C LEU A 106 12.07 11.75 -15.54
N LEU A 107 13.38 11.94 -15.45
CA LEU A 107 14.27 10.96 -14.80
C LEU A 107 13.92 10.80 -13.31
N ALA A 108 13.76 11.92 -12.62
CA ALA A 108 13.36 11.91 -11.21
C ALA A 108 11.98 11.28 -11.04
N LEU A 109 11.02 11.55 -11.95
CA LEU A 109 9.70 10.95 -11.93
C LEU A 109 9.74 9.43 -12.15
N CYS A 110 10.54 8.96 -13.12
CA CYS A 110 10.73 7.53 -13.34
C CYS A 110 11.31 6.82 -12.10
N LEU A 111 12.33 7.40 -11.47
CA LEU A 111 12.93 6.86 -10.24
C LEU A 111 11.95 6.87 -9.07
N ALA A 112 11.22 7.96 -8.89
CA ALA A 112 10.18 8.09 -7.86
C ALA A 112 9.09 7.03 -8.02
N LEU A 113 8.58 6.86 -9.24
CA LEU A 113 7.54 5.88 -9.54
C LEU A 113 8.05 4.43 -9.48
N PHE A 114 9.33 4.19 -9.80
CA PHE A 114 9.95 2.88 -9.59
C PHE A 114 9.97 2.52 -8.09
N VAL A 115 10.41 3.43 -7.22
CA VAL A 115 10.42 3.22 -5.76
C VAL A 115 9.00 3.07 -5.23
N TYR A 116 8.06 3.91 -5.70
CA TYR A 116 6.64 3.83 -5.38
C TYR A 116 6.08 2.43 -5.71
N GLY A 117 6.37 1.89 -6.90
CA GLY A 117 5.96 0.55 -7.28
C GLY A 117 6.64 -0.56 -6.47
N ALA A 118 7.95 -0.43 -6.22
CA ALA A 118 8.71 -1.40 -5.44
C ALA A 118 8.15 -1.55 -4.01
N THR A 119 7.87 -0.44 -3.34
CA THR A 119 7.29 -0.44 -1.98
C THR A 119 5.85 -0.96 -1.99
N SER A 120 5.04 -0.58 -3.01
CA SER A 120 3.70 -1.11 -3.22
C SER A 120 3.70 -2.62 -3.35
N GLY A 121 4.50 -3.16 -4.27
CA GLY A 121 4.53 -4.60 -4.54
C GLY A 121 5.00 -5.41 -3.33
N MET A 122 5.98 -4.94 -2.58
CA MET A 122 6.41 -5.61 -1.36
C MET A 122 5.33 -5.58 -0.27
N ALA A 123 4.65 -4.45 -0.08
CA ALA A 123 3.55 -4.35 0.88
C ALA A 123 2.38 -5.25 0.48
N ASP A 124 2.05 -5.30 -0.81
CA ASP A 124 0.99 -6.15 -1.37
C ASP A 124 1.23 -7.63 -1.07
N VAL A 125 2.43 -8.14 -1.29
CA VAL A 125 2.78 -9.54 -0.98
C VAL A 125 2.55 -9.86 0.50
N VAL A 126 3.01 -9.01 1.41
CA VAL A 126 2.91 -9.29 2.85
C VAL A 126 1.47 -9.15 3.35
N MET A 127 0.72 -8.13 2.89
CA MET A 127 -0.67 -7.96 3.33
C MET A 127 -1.58 -9.09 2.81
N ASN A 128 -1.36 -9.57 1.57
CA ASN A 128 -2.10 -10.71 1.03
C ASN A 128 -1.76 -12.01 1.77
N ALA A 129 -0.49 -12.26 2.10
CA ALA A 129 -0.09 -13.41 2.90
C ALA A 129 -0.77 -13.42 4.27
N LEU A 130 -0.83 -12.28 4.95
CA LEU A 130 -1.54 -12.13 6.22
C LEU A 130 -3.06 -12.27 6.06
N GLY A 131 -3.62 -11.78 4.96
CA GLY A 131 -5.04 -11.97 4.62
C GLY A 131 -5.40 -13.45 4.53
N VAL A 132 -4.59 -14.24 3.81
CA VAL A 132 -4.75 -15.70 3.69
C VAL A 132 -4.58 -16.39 5.04
N GLU A 133 -3.61 -15.96 5.87
CA GLU A 133 -3.43 -16.53 7.20
C GLU A 133 -4.67 -16.31 8.09
N VAL A 134 -5.26 -15.11 8.06
CA VAL A 134 -6.50 -14.81 8.80
C VAL A 134 -7.70 -15.58 8.23
N GLU A 135 -7.79 -15.72 6.91
CA GLU A 135 -8.82 -16.51 6.22
C GLU A 135 -8.79 -17.98 6.71
N ASN A 136 -7.61 -18.59 6.70
CA ASN A 136 -7.41 -19.97 7.17
C ASN A 136 -7.77 -20.16 8.64
N ARG A 137 -7.53 -19.15 9.48
CA ARG A 137 -7.89 -19.20 10.91
C ARG A 137 -9.39 -19.04 11.17
N LEU A 138 -10.10 -18.36 10.25
CA LEU A 138 -11.54 -18.14 10.34
C LEU A 138 -12.34 -19.30 9.75
N ASP A 139 -11.69 -20.20 9.02
CA ASP A 139 -12.33 -21.24 8.20
C ASP A 139 -13.48 -20.67 7.33
N ARG A 140 -13.25 -19.47 6.81
CA ARG A 140 -14.22 -18.70 6.03
C ARG A 140 -13.52 -17.78 5.05
N SER A 141 -13.94 -17.80 3.78
CA SER A 141 -13.40 -16.90 2.75
C SER A 141 -13.66 -15.43 3.08
N ILE A 142 -12.58 -14.63 3.15
CA ILE A 142 -12.61 -13.19 3.40
C ILE A 142 -11.85 -12.39 2.34
N MET A 143 -11.06 -13.03 1.48
CA MET A 143 -10.20 -12.32 0.52
C MET A 143 -10.97 -11.40 -0.42
N SER A 144 -12.14 -11.82 -0.92
CA SER A 144 -13.00 -10.94 -1.75
C SER A 144 -13.42 -9.66 -1.01
N GLY A 145 -13.74 -9.78 0.29
CA GLY A 145 -14.07 -8.63 1.14
C GLY A 145 -12.85 -7.72 1.38
N LEU A 146 -11.65 -8.28 1.55
CA LEU A 146 -10.41 -7.50 1.69
C LEU A 146 -10.10 -6.71 0.42
N HIS A 147 -10.25 -7.31 -0.77
CA HIS A 147 -10.12 -6.58 -2.04
C HIS A 147 -11.22 -5.53 -2.22
N GLY A 148 -12.44 -5.78 -1.72
CA GLY A 148 -13.49 -4.76 -1.62
C GLY A 148 -13.08 -3.57 -0.76
N MET A 149 -12.39 -3.80 0.37
CA MET A 149 -11.83 -2.74 1.20
C MET A 149 -10.72 -1.97 0.49
N TRP A 150 -9.87 -2.66 -0.29
CA TRP A 150 -8.90 -2.01 -1.16
C TRP A 150 -9.57 -1.05 -2.15
N SER A 151 -10.63 -1.53 -2.84
CA SER A 151 -11.39 -0.71 -3.80
C SER A 151 -12.07 0.48 -3.14
N ALA A 152 -12.65 0.29 -1.94
CA ALA A 152 -13.24 1.38 -1.16
C ALA A 152 -12.18 2.41 -0.75
N GLY A 153 -11.01 1.95 -0.33
CA GLY A 153 -9.86 2.81 -0.05
C GLY A 153 -9.42 3.61 -1.27
N ALA A 154 -9.29 2.95 -2.44
CA ALA A 154 -8.92 3.61 -3.69
C ALA A 154 -9.94 4.69 -4.09
N LEU A 155 -11.23 4.42 -3.91
CA LEU A 155 -12.28 5.40 -4.15
C LEU A 155 -12.15 6.61 -3.20
N LEU A 156 -11.95 6.38 -1.91
CA LEU A 156 -11.78 7.45 -0.92
C LEU A 156 -10.52 8.28 -1.20
N GLY A 157 -9.42 7.61 -1.52
CA GLY A 157 -8.17 8.30 -1.89
C GLY A 157 -8.33 9.16 -3.15
N SER A 158 -9.00 8.61 -4.17
CA SER A 158 -9.31 9.35 -5.40
C SER A 158 -10.23 10.54 -5.15
N ALA A 159 -11.28 10.35 -4.34
CA ALA A 159 -12.19 11.43 -3.96
C ALA A 159 -11.46 12.55 -3.21
N GLY A 160 -10.59 12.19 -2.25
CA GLY A 160 -9.76 13.16 -1.53
C GLY A 160 -8.82 13.94 -2.44
N GLY A 161 -8.16 13.24 -3.38
CA GLY A 161 -7.26 13.89 -4.33
C GLY A 161 -8.00 14.76 -5.36
N THR A 162 -9.19 14.35 -5.79
CA THR A 162 -10.05 15.15 -6.67
C THR A 162 -10.55 16.41 -5.95
N LEU A 163 -10.97 16.27 -4.68
CA LEU A 163 -11.36 17.42 -3.88
C LEU A 163 -10.18 18.40 -3.69
N ALA A 164 -8.99 17.89 -3.37
CA ALA A 164 -7.79 18.72 -3.26
C ALA A 164 -7.46 19.43 -4.58
N ALA A 165 -7.67 18.77 -5.73
CA ALA A 165 -7.51 19.39 -7.03
C ALA A 165 -8.55 20.50 -7.28
N HIS A 166 -9.81 20.26 -6.91
CA HIS A 166 -10.88 21.23 -7.06
C HIS A 166 -10.69 22.50 -6.17
N LEU A 167 -10.00 22.34 -5.06
CA LEU A 167 -9.64 23.42 -4.14
C LEU A 167 -8.28 24.07 -4.50
N ASP A 168 -7.73 23.79 -5.67
CA ASP A 168 -6.43 24.28 -6.14
C ASP A 168 -5.26 23.99 -5.17
N ALA A 169 -5.39 22.96 -4.32
CA ALA A 169 -4.35 22.58 -3.40
C ALA A 169 -3.11 22.03 -4.16
N ASP A 170 -1.93 22.49 -3.76
CA ASP A 170 -0.66 21.98 -4.30
C ASP A 170 -0.56 20.47 -4.13
N GLY A 171 -0.13 19.77 -5.19
CA GLY A 171 -0.06 18.31 -5.18
C GLY A 171 0.94 17.77 -4.15
N ARG A 172 2.03 18.50 -3.86
CA ARG A 172 2.99 18.14 -2.81
C ARG A 172 2.34 18.16 -1.43
N LEU A 173 1.55 19.20 -1.16
CA LEU A 173 0.81 19.32 0.10
C LEU A 173 -0.18 18.16 0.23
N HIS A 174 -0.98 17.89 -0.81
CA HIS A 174 -1.92 16.75 -0.82
C HIS A 174 -1.20 15.42 -0.56
N PHE A 175 -0.13 15.10 -1.31
CA PHE A 175 0.61 13.84 -1.13
C PHE A 175 1.25 13.74 0.26
N THR A 176 1.78 14.83 0.80
CA THR A 176 2.39 14.82 2.13
C THR A 176 1.35 14.58 3.23
N VAL A 177 0.20 15.27 3.16
CA VAL A 177 -0.88 15.08 4.13
C VAL A 177 -1.47 13.68 4.02
N ALA A 178 -1.75 13.21 2.79
CA ALA A 178 -2.26 11.86 2.56
C ALA A 178 -1.27 10.79 3.07
N ALA A 179 0.02 10.93 2.77
CA ALA A 179 1.06 10.03 3.25
C ALA A 179 1.11 9.99 4.78
N ALA A 180 1.11 11.15 5.45
CA ALA A 180 1.16 11.23 6.91
C ALA A 180 -0.08 10.58 7.57
N VAL A 181 -1.28 10.91 7.08
CA VAL A 181 -2.54 10.37 7.61
C VAL A 181 -2.61 8.86 7.38
N LEU A 182 -2.33 8.39 6.16
CA LEU A 182 -2.41 6.97 5.80
C LEU A 182 -1.34 6.15 6.53
N THR A 183 -0.13 6.70 6.74
CA THR A 183 0.89 6.06 7.56
C THR A 183 0.40 5.90 9.01
N ALA A 184 -0.14 6.95 9.61
CA ALA A 184 -0.64 6.90 10.98
C ALA A 184 -1.77 5.88 11.13
N VAL A 185 -2.77 5.90 10.24
CA VAL A 185 -3.88 4.93 10.23
C VAL A 185 -3.38 3.50 10.06
N GLY A 186 -2.46 3.28 9.11
CA GLY A 186 -1.89 1.96 8.85
C GLY A 186 -1.08 1.41 10.02
N LEU A 187 -0.26 2.24 10.67
CA LEU A 187 0.53 1.83 11.83
C LEU A 187 -0.36 1.51 13.04
N VAL A 188 -1.39 2.32 13.30
CA VAL A 188 -2.38 2.05 14.37
C VAL A 188 -3.12 0.75 14.10
N ALA A 189 -3.52 0.47 12.86
CA ALA A 189 -4.19 -0.79 12.51
C ALA A 189 -3.31 -2.03 12.73
N CYS A 190 -1.98 -1.86 12.67
CA CYS A 190 -1.02 -2.95 12.86
C CYS A 190 -0.60 -3.16 14.35
N THR A 191 -1.14 -2.38 15.31
CA THR A 191 -0.85 -2.59 16.73
C THR A 191 -1.64 -3.74 17.32
#